data_f6753d770728e73d09a56ba4f1987e65
#
_entry.id   f6753d770728e73d09a56ba4f1987e65
#
_cell.length_a   1.000
_cell.length_b   1.000
_cell.length_c   1.000
_cell.angle_alpha   90.00
_cell.angle_beta   90.00
_cell.angle_gamma   90.00
#
_symmetry.space_group_name_H-M   'P 1'
#
loop_
_entity.id
_entity.type
_entity.pdbx_description
1 polymer ?
#
loop_
_entity_poly.entity_id
_entity_poly.type
_entity_poly.pdbx_seq_one_letter_code
_entity_poly.pdbx_strand_id
1 'polypeptide(L)'
;NHATVPDRTAYILDREQESPMPYLLDDVEKQNLLKPNFIVLTCNTAHYFFDELQAATEIPILHMPREAANELVRQNTTGKVAILGTEGSMKAGIYEKEVRQLGFEAVIPDAQLQAKINHLIYHDIKESDYLNKELYYEILAEAVARFDCEKIILGCTELSLMQEYVGENEYPVIDAQSILADQTIARALQHRQATISS
;
A
#
# COMPACT_ATOMS: atom_id res chain seq x y z
N ASN A 1 14.76 7.56 7.72
CA ASN A 1 13.82 8.27 6.86
C ASN A 1 14.59 9.06 5.79
N HIS A 2 14.36 8.74 4.52
CA HIS A 2 15.01 9.38 3.38
C HIS A 2 14.05 10.42 2.77
N ALA A 3 13.99 11.59 3.41
CA ALA A 3 13.03 12.65 3.09
C ALA A 3 13.21 13.28 1.69
N THR A 4 14.36 13.05 1.04
CA THR A 4 14.70 13.61 -0.27
C THR A 4 14.36 12.69 -1.44
N VAL A 5 13.76 11.52 -1.20
CA VAL A 5 13.32 10.63 -2.30
C VAL A 5 12.24 11.31 -3.11
N PRO A 6 12.43 11.49 -4.44
CA PRO A 6 11.44 12.11 -5.32
C PRO A 6 10.07 11.47 -5.27
N ASP A 7 9.03 12.21 -5.65
CA ASP A 7 7.66 11.69 -5.63
C ASP A 7 7.48 10.53 -6.62
N ARG A 8 7.06 9.37 -6.09
CA ARG A 8 6.90 8.13 -6.87
C ARG A 8 5.75 8.23 -7.85
N THR A 9 4.65 8.89 -7.46
CA THR A 9 3.48 9.10 -8.34
C THR A 9 3.85 10.00 -9.51
N ALA A 10 4.52 11.13 -9.25
CA ALA A 10 4.97 12.04 -10.31
C ALA A 10 5.81 11.29 -11.36
N TYR A 11 6.79 10.50 -10.93
CA TYR A 11 7.62 9.70 -11.83
C TYR A 11 6.85 8.63 -12.59
N ILE A 12 5.90 7.95 -11.97
CA ILE A 12 5.09 6.91 -12.62
C ILE A 12 4.20 7.52 -13.71
N LEU A 13 3.65 8.70 -13.46
CA LEU A 13 2.77 9.40 -14.38
C LEU A 13 3.55 10.07 -15.54
N ASP A 14 4.73 10.58 -15.23
CA ASP A 14 5.61 11.27 -16.18
C ASP A 14 7.08 10.85 -15.98
N ARG A 15 7.63 10.12 -16.93
CA ARG A 15 9.00 9.59 -16.91
C ARG A 15 10.10 10.64 -17.08
N GLU A 16 9.75 11.87 -17.39
CA GLU A 16 10.71 12.99 -17.44
C GLU A 16 10.99 13.55 -16.03
N GLN A 17 10.16 13.21 -15.05
CA GLN A 17 10.41 13.54 -13.65
C GLN A 17 11.62 12.78 -13.09
N GLU A 18 12.20 13.33 -12.03
CA GLU A 18 13.34 12.71 -11.36
C GLU A 18 12.99 11.31 -10.85
N SER A 19 13.83 10.33 -11.21
CA SER A 19 13.60 8.95 -10.78
C SER A 19 13.89 8.73 -9.30
N PRO A 20 12.98 8.13 -8.53
CA PRO A 20 13.26 7.75 -7.15
C PRO A 20 14.19 6.53 -7.04
N MET A 21 14.41 5.78 -8.12
CA MET A 21 15.16 4.52 -8.11
C MET A 21 16.58 4.64 -7.54
N PRO A 22 17.42 5.63 -7.90
CA PRO A 22 18.77 5.74 -7.33
C PRO A 22 18.77 5.89 -5.82
N TYR A 23 17.80 6.62 -5.27
CA TYR A 23 17.63 6.83 -3.82
C TYR A 23 17.21 5.54 -3.12
N LEU A 24 16.26 4.80 -3.71
CA LEU A 24 15.77 3.55 -3.16
C LEU A 24 16.86 2.46 -3.20
N LEU A 25 17.67 2.41 -4.25
CA LEU A 25 18.82 1.49 -4.35
C LEU A 25 19.90 1.82 -3.32
N ASP A 26 20.22 3.10 -3.09
CA ASP A 26 21.15 3.53 -2.04
C ASP A 26 20.65 3.09 -0.65
N ASP A 27 19.34 3.18 -0.39
CA ASP A 27 18.75 2.68 0.85
C ASP A 27 18.87 1.16 0.96
N VAL A 28 18.65 0.39 -0.11
CA VAL A 28 18.86 -1.07 -0.12
C VAL A 28 20.32 -1.43 0.11
N GLU A 29 21.28 -0.71 -0.50
CA GLU A 29 22.70 -0.93 -0.28
C GLU A 29 23.09 -0.73 1.19
N LYS A 30 22.57 0.32 1.83
CA LYS A 30 22.74 0.54 3.28
C LYS A 30 22.18 -0.62 4.11
N GLN A 31 21.00 -1.15 3.74
CA GLN A 31 20.45 -2.33 4.41
C GLN A 31 21.30 -3.58 4.20
N ASN A 32 21.91 -3.78 3.02
CA ASN A 32 22.85 -4.87 2.76
C ASN A 32 24.05 -4.85 3.72
N LEU A 33 24.54 -3.65 4.09
CA LEU A 33 25.61 -3.50 5.09
C LEU A 33 25.16 -3.86 6.51
N LEU A 34 23.90 -3.50 6.86
CA LEU A 34 23.33 -3.75 8.18
C LEU A 34 22.88 -5.21 8.38
N LYS A 35 22.65 -5.95 7.29
CA LYS A 35 22.23 -7.35 7.27
C LYS A 35 21.00 -7.65 8.14
N PRO A 36 19.88 -6.92 7.99
CA PRO A 36 18.66 -7.27 8.69
C PRO A 36 18.11 -8.61 8.19
N ASN A 37 17.24 -9.25 8.96
CA ASN A 37 16.57 -10.49 8.54
C ASN A 37 15.59 -10.26 7.37
N PHE A 38 15.03 -9.07 7.25
CA PHE A 38 14.14 -8.64 6.15
C PHE A 38 14.06 -7.11 6.09
N ILE A 39 13.59 -6.60 4.98
CA ILE A 39 13.37 -5.17 4.71
C ILE A 39 11.86 -4.93 4.55
N VAL A 40 11.40 -3.75 4.96
CA VAL A 40 10.00 -3.31 4.82
C VAL A 40 9.96 -1.97 4.08
N LEU A 41 9.16 -1.90 3.02
CA LEU A 41 8.87 -0.65 2.32
C LEU A 41 7.57 -0.07 2.87
N THR A 42 7.65 1.05 3.60
CA THR A 42 6.48 1.70 4.22
C THR A 42 5.71 2.64 3.28
N CYS A 43 6.01 2.62 1.98
CA CYS A 43 5.37 3.41 0.94
C CYS A 43 4.69 2.48 -0.07
N ASN A 44 3.37 2.58 -0.21
CA ASN A 44 2.61 1.78 -1.17
C ASN A 44 3.14 1.95 -2.61
N THR A 45 3.28 3.19 -3.08
CA THR A 45 3.68 3.49 -4.45
C THR A 45 5.12 3.05 -4.76
N ALA A 46 6.00 2.94 -3.74
CA ALA A 46 7.37 2.44 -3.92
C ALA A 46 7.42 0.96 -4.37
N HIS A 47 6.35 0.19 -4.15
CA HIS A 47 6.25 -1.19 -4.63
C HIS A 47 6.18 -1.30 -6.16
N TYR A 48 6.01 -0.19 -6.89
CA TYR A 48 6.25 -0.13 -8.32
C TYR A 48 7.68 -0.59 -8.70
N PHE A 49 8.63 -0.36 -7.83
CA PHE A 49 10.06 -0.68 -8.03
C PHE A 49 10.48 -1.98 -7.33
N PHE A 50 9.51 -2.77 -6.86
CA PHE A 50 9.78 -3.93 -6.00
C PHE A 50 10.74 -4.94 -6.65
N ASP A 51 10.53 -5.30 -7.91
CA ASP A 51 11.31 -6.33 -8.58
C ASP A 51 12.78 -5.92 -8.71
N GLU A 52 13.04 -4.65 -9.03
CA GLU A 52 14.39 -4.09 -9.13
C GLU A 52 15.07 -3.98 -7.76
N LEU A 53 14.32 -3.57 -6.74
CA LEU A 53 14.84 -3.47 -5.37
C LEU A 53 15.16 -4.85 -4.79
N GLN A 54 14.28 -5.84 -5.01
CA GLN A 54 14.55 -7.21 -4.57
C GLN A 54 15.72 -7.85 -5.32
N ALA A 55 15.92 -7.51 -6.60
CA ALA A 55 17.08 -7.98 -7.37
C ALA A 55 18.41 -7.39 -6.87
N ALA A 56 18.39 -6.26 -6.15
CA ALA A 56 19.58 -5.62 -5.58
C ALA A 56 19.99 -6.17 -4.20
N THR A 57 19.26 -7.13 -3.67
CA THR A 57 19.54 -7.69 -2.33
C THR A 57 19.10 -9.15 -2.21
N GLU A 58 19.90 -9.94 -1.47
CA GLU A 58 19.52 -11.29 -1.00
C GLU A 58 18.56 -11.24 0.21
N ILE A 59 18.42 -10.07 0.85
CA ILE A 59 17.56 -9.88 2.02
C ILE A 59 16.12 -9.80 1.56
N PRO A 60 15.18 -10.61 2.09
CA PRO A 60 13.79 -10.57 1.68
C PRO A 60 13.16 -9.19 1.95
N ILE A 61 12.50 -8.62 0.96
CA ILE A 61 11.68 -7.42 1.11
C ILE A 61 10.22 -7.86 1.28
N LEU A 62 9.56 -7.43 2.35
CA LEU A 62 8.13 -7.69 2.53
C LEU A 62 7.32 -6.91 1.51
N HIS A 63 6.44 -7.60 0.79
CA HIS A 63 5.65 -7.00 -0.30
C HIS A 63 4.26 -6.62 0.21
N MET A 64 4.07 -5.36 0.64
CA MET A 64 2.83 -4.85 1.22
C MET A 64 1.58 -5.18 0.37
N PRO A 65 1.53 -4.94 -0.96
CA PRO A 65 0.37 -5.30 -1.78
C PRO A 65 0.03 -6.79 -1.74
N ARG A 66 1.04 -7.66 -1.73
CA ARG A 66 0.85 -9.12 -1.64
C ARG A 66 0.31 -9.54 -0.29
N GLU A 67 0.80 -8.98 0.80
CA GLU A 67 0.28 -9.28 2.14
C GLU A 67 -1.17 -8.82 2.29
N ALA A 68 -1.54 -7.65 1.73
CA ALA A 68 -2.92 -7.19 1.69
C ALA A 68 -3.82 -8.09 0.82
N ALA A 69 -3.34 -8.55 -0.33
CA ALA A 69 -4.09 -9.49 -1.17
C ALA A 69 -4.26 -10.86 -0.49
N ASN A 70 -3.24 -11.35 0.22
CA ASN A 70 -3.34 -12.59 1.00
C ASN A 70 -4.38 -12.49 2.13
N GLU A 71 -4.65 -11.28 2.65
CA GLU A 71 -5.70 -11.08 3.65
C GLU A 71 -7.09 -11.36 3.09
N LEU A 72 -7.33 -11.11 1.80
CA LEU A 72 -8.58 -11.50 1.14
C LEU A 72 -8.84 -13.01 1.27
N VAL A 73 -7.80 -13.82 1.08
CA VAL A 73 -7.87 -15.28 1.23
C VAL A 73 -8.15 -15.65 2.68
N ARG A 74 -7.44 -15.04 3.64
CA ARG A 74 -7.63 -15.28 5.08
C ARG A 74 -9.05 -14.95 5.55
N GLN A 75 -9.66 -13.91 4.96
CA GLN A 75 -11.04 -13.49 5.25
C GLN A 75 -12.10 -14.22 4.42
N ASN A 76 -11.73 -15.24 3.62
CA ASN A 76 -12.64 -15.99 2.74
C ASN A 76 -13.46 -15.07 1.81
N THR A 77 -12.85 -14.01 1.28
CA THR A 77 -13.48 -13.11 0.31
C THR A 77 -13.91 -13.88 -0.93
N THR A 78 -15.07 -13.57 -1.47
CA THR A 78 -15.62 -14.20 -2.69
C THR A 78 -16.05 -13.19 -3.73
N GLY A 79 -16.31 -11.96 -3.33
CA GLY A 79 -16.81 -10.88 -4.18
C GLY A 79 -15.72 -10.00 -4.76
N LYS A 80 -16.14 -8.84 -5.27
CA LYS A 80 -15.26 -7.84 -5.86
C LYS A 80 -14.46 -7.09 -4.80
N VAL A 81 -13.29 -6.64 -5.17
CA VAL A 81 -12.36 -5.94 -4.29
C VAL A 81 -12.04 -4.56 -4.89
N ALA A 82 -12.48 -3.50 -4.23
CA ALA A 82 -12.06 -2.14 -4.59
C ALA A 82 -10.64 -1.88 -4.13
N ILE A 83 -9.86 -1.19 -4.95
CA ILE A 83 -8.49 -0.76 -4.61
C ILE A 83 -8.47 0.76 -4.61
N LEU A 84 -8.22 1.36 -3.45
CA LEU A 84 -8.16 2.82 -3.28
C LEU A 84 -6.71 3.25 -3.00
N GLY A 85 -6.22 4.22 -3.76
CA GLY A 85 -4.84 4.70 -3.61
C GLY A 85 -4.52 5.87 -4.51
N THR A 86 -3.25 6.25 -4.60
CA THR A 86 -2.80 7.32 -5.47
C THR A 86 -3.00 6.94 -6.94
N GLU A 87 -3.20 7.94 -7.80
CA GLU A 87 -3.34 7.73 -9.24
C GLU A 87 -2.13 6.97 -9.83
N GLY A 88 -0.92 7.27 -9.37
CA GLY A 88 0.29 6.54 -9.79
C GLY A 88 0.24 5.06 -9.41
N SER A 89 -0.23 4.72 -8.21
CA SER A 89 -0.41 3.34 -7.77
C SER A 89 -1.46 2.61 -8.60
N MET A 90 -2.58 3.28 -8.92
CA MET A 90 -3.65 2.72 -9.76
C MET A 90 -3.15 2.50 -11.20
N LYS A 91 -2.52 3.50 -11.82
CA LYS A 91 -1.96 3.38 -13.17
C LYS A 91 -0.89 2.29 -13.29
N ALA A 92 -0.09 2.10 -12.25
CA ALA A 92 0.93 1.05 -12.21
C ALA A 92 0.38 -0.35 -11.92
N GLY A 93 -0.89 -0.48 -11.51
CA GLY A 93 -1.52 -1.77 -11.22
C GLY A 93 -0.89 -2.54 -10.05
N ILE A 94 -0.27 -1.83 -9.09
CA ILE A 94 0.54 -2.44 -8.01
C ILE A 94 -0.29 -3.44 -7.21
N TYR A 95 -1.48 -3.06 -6.78
CA TYR A 95 -2.40 -3.93 -6.05
C TYR A 95 -3.22 -4.83 -6.97
N GLU A 96 -3.66 -4.30 -8.12
CA GLU A 96 -4.49 -5.01 -9.08
C GLU A 96 -3.84 -6.34 -9.51
N LYS A 97 -2.53 -6.32 -9.78
CA LYS A 97 -1.75 -7.51 -10.14
C LYS A 97 -1.86 -8.59 -9.06
N GLU A 98 -1.62 -8.26 -7.80
CA GLU A 98 -1.61 -9.23 -6.69
C GLU A 98 -3.03 -9.76 -6.41
N VAL A 99 -4.05 -8.90 -6.45
CA VAL A 99 -5.46 -9.28 -6.26
C VAL A 99 -5.93 -10.25 -7.37
N ARG A 100 -5.63 -9.93 -8.65
CA ARG A 100 -6.00 -10.76 -9.79
C ARG A 100 -5.25 -12.10 -9.84
N GLN A 101 -3.99 -12.12 -9.39
CA GLN A 101 -3.22 -13.39 -9.31
C GLN A 101 -3.83 -14.41 -8.35
N LEU A 102 -4.56 -13.94 -7.32
CA LEU A 102 -5.29 -14.80 -6.39
C LEU A 102 -6.71 -15.16 -6.87
N GLY A 103 -7.09 -14.73 -8.08
CA GLY A 103 -8.37 -15.03 -8.70
C GLY A 103 -9.52 -14.10 -8.33
N PHE A 104 -9.26 -13.00 -7.61
CA PHE A 104 -10.29 -12.02 -7.27
C PHE A 104 -10.53 -11.00 -8.40
N GLU A 105 -11.76 -10.49 -8.46
CA GLU A 105 -12.11 -9.36 -9.32
C GLU A 105 -11.68 -8.05 -8.67
N ALA A 106 -10.64 -7.42 -9.23
CA ALA A 106 -10.18 -6.11 -8.79
C ALA A 106 -10.97 -4.99 -9.48
N VAL A 107 -11.51 -4.07 -8.69
CA VAL A 107 -12.22 -2.87 -9.14
C VAL A 107 -11.33 -1.65 -8.91
N ILE A 108 -11.03 -0.95 -10.00
CA ILE A 108 -10.26 0.30 -9.97
C ILE A 108 -11.24 1.47 -10.02
N PRO A 109 -11.07 2.51 -9.19
CA PRO A 109 -11.91 3.69 -9.20
C PRO A 109 -12.00 4.33 -10.60
N ASP A 110 -13.19 4.75 -10.97
CA ASP A 110 -13.35 5.60 -12.15
C ASP A 110 -12.78 7.02 -11.89
N ALA A 111 -12.70 7.83 -12.92
CA ALA A 111 -12.13 9.18 -12.82
C ALA A 111 -12.80 10.05 -11.75
N GLN A 112 -14.10 9.89 -11.52
CA GLN A 112 -14.85 10.67 -10.55
C GLN A 112 -14.48 10.28 -9.11
N LEU A 113 -14.46 8.98 -8.82
CA LEU A 113 -14.05 8.48 -7.49
C LEU A 113 -12.55 8.72 -7.26
N GLN A 114 -11.70 8.52 -8.28
CA GLN A 114 -10.27 8.80 -8.17
C GLN A 114 -9.98 10.28 -7.87
N ALA A 115 -10.76 11.22 -8.43
CA ALA A 115 -10.61 12.64 -8.12
C ALA A 115 -10.88 12.94 -6.64
N LYS A 116 -11.90 12.31 -6.02
CA LYS A 116 -12.18 12.43 -4.59
C LYS A 116 -11.04 11.85 -3.75
N ILE A 117 -10.53 10.68 -4.12
CA ILE A 117 -9.38 10.03 -3.45
C ILE A 117 -8.14 10.93 -3.53
N ASN A 118 -7.84 11.48 -4.70
CA ASN A 118 -6.71 12.40 -4.88
C ASN A 118 -6.88 13.67 -4.04
N HIS A 119 -8.10 14.24 -3.98
CA HIS A 119 -8.39 15.42 -3.15
C HIS A 119 -8.13 15.12 -1.67
N LEU A 120 -8.65 14.00 -1.16
CA LEU A 120 -8.42 13.58 0.23
C LEU A 120 -6.94 13.39 0.54
N ILE A 121 -6.20 12.66 -0.33
CA ILE A 121 -4.78 12.33 -0.09
C ILE A 121 -3.89 13.58 -0.17
N TYR A 122 -4.01 14.34 -1.27
CA TYR A 122 -3.06 15.41 -1.56
C TYR A 122 -3.49 16.75 -0.95
N HIS A 123 -4.73 17.19 -1.20
CA HIS A 123 -5.18 18.49 -0.76
C HIS A 123 -5.50 18.52 0.73
N ASP A 124 -6.33 17.59 1.21
CA ASP A 124 -6.78 17.63 2.60
C ASP A 124 -5.66 17.17 3.55
N ILE A 125 -5.09 15.98 3.34
CA ILE A 125 -4.14 15.40 4.29
C ILE A 125 -2.74 15.98 4.10
N LYS A 126 -2.15 15.87 2.88
CA LYS A 126 -0.73 16.25 2.69
C LYS A 126 -0.47 17.74 2.71
N GLU A 127 -1.36 18.55 2.13
CA GLU A 127 -1.17 20.00 2.04
C GLU A 127 -1.75 20.74 3.23
N SER A 128 -2.92 20.29 3.73
CA SER A 128 -3.69 21.02 4.74
C SER A 128 -3.65 20.40 6.14
N ASP A 129 -3.05 19.20 6.30
CA ASP A 129 -3.06 18.42 7.55
C ASP A 129 -4.49 18.22 8.11
N TYR A 130 -5.46 18.08 7.20
CA TYR A 130 -6.88 17.98 7.51
C TYR A 130 -7.41 16.56 7.28
N LEU A 131 -7.90 15.93 8.34
CA LEU A 131 -8.51 14.60 8.31
C LEU A 131 -10.00 14.70 8.01
N ASN A 132 -10.34 14.74 6.71
CA ASN A 132 -11.70 14.92 6.19
C ASN A 132 -12.51 13.62 6.29
N LYS A 133 -13.11 13.40 7.45
CA LYS A 133 -13.88 12.20 7.77
C LYS A 133 -15.09 12.01 6.86
N GLU A 134 -15.78 13.09 6.53
CA GLU A 134 -16.97 13.08 5.68
C GLU A 134 -16.63 12.59 4.28
N LEU A 135 -15.57 13.13 3.67
CA LEU A 135 -15.10 12.73 2.35
C LEU A 135 -14.58 11.28 2.36
N TYR A 136 -13.91 10.87 3.43
CA TYR A 136 -13.45 9.49 3.58
C TYR A 136 -14.60 8.49 3.55
N TYR A 137 -15.65 8.75 4.33
CA TYR A 137 -16.84 7.88 4.33
C TYR A 137 -17.59 7.91 3.01
N GLU A 138 -17.68 9.06 2.34
CA GLU A 138 -18.28 9.17 1.00
C GLU A 138 -17.53 8.28 -0.01
N ILE A 139 -16.19 8.27 0.01
CA ILE A 139 -15.36 7.41 -0.83
C ILE A 139 -15.63 5.93 -0.55
N LEU A 140 -15.66 5.51 0.72
CA LEU A 140 -15.93 4.12 1.09
C LEU A 140 -17.35 3.69 0.70
N ALA A 141 -18.35 4.54 0.95
CA ALA A 141 -19.73 4.28 0.57
C ALA A 141 -19.89 4.13 -0.96
N GLU A 142 -19.23 4.97 -1.76
CA GLU A 142 -19.24 4.82 -3.22
C GLU A 142 -18.57 3.52 -3.67
N ALA A 143 -17.45 3.13 -3.08
CA ALA A 143 -16.79 1.87 -3.42
C ALA A 143 -17.70 0.65 -3.20
N VAL A 144 -18.48 0.65 -2.11
CA VAL A 144 -19.44 -0.43 -1.84
C VAL A 144 -20.68 -0.32 -2.73
N ALA A 145 -21.34 0.84 -2.75
CA ALA A 145 -22.67 0.97 -3.35
C ALA A 145 -22.66 1.02 -4.89
N ARG A 146 -21.65 1.70 -5.49
CA ARG A 146 -21.58 1.84 -6.97
C ARG A 146 -20.93 0.64 -7.64
N PHE A 147 -19.98 0.01 -7.00
CA PHE A 147 -19.16 -1.05 -7.61
C PHE A 147 -19.47 -2.43 -7.05
N ASP A 148 -20.37 -2.53 -6.07
CA ASP A 148 -20.76 -3.81 -5.44
C ASP A 148 -19.54 -4.58 -4.91
N CYS A 149 -18.66 -3.87 -4.20
CA CYS A 149 -17.44 -4.45 -3.67
C CYS A 149 -17.66 -5.06 -2.28
N GLU A 150 -17.20 -6.30 -2.11
CA GLU A 150 -17.20 -6.99 -0.82
C GLU A 150 -16.08 -6.51 0.11
N LYS A 151 -14.95 -6.09 -0.45
CA LYS A 151 -13.79 -5.58 0.28
C LYS A 151 -13.20 -4.33 -0.37
N ILE A 152 -12.55 -3.52 0.47
CA ILE A 152 -11.86 -2.29 0.06
C ILE A 152 -10.42 -2.34 0.56
N ILE A 153 -9.44 -2.40 -0.33
CA ILE A 153 -8.02 -2.29 0.03
C ILE A 153 -7.62 -0.81 0.06
N LEU A 154 -7.08 -0.35 1.19
CA LEU A 154 -6.44 0.95 1.31
C LEU A 154 -4.98 0.85 0.89
N GLY A 155 -4.70 1.29 -0.33
CA GLY A 155 -3.39 1.25 -0.96
C GLY A 155 -2.62 2.58 -0.89
N CYS A 156 -2.83 3.36 0.17
CA CYS A 156 -2.12 4.62 0.44
C CYS A 156 -2.03 4.88 1.94
N THR A 157 -0.88 5.36 2.42
CA THR A 157 -0.63 5.63 3.84
C THR A 157 -1.54 6.70 4.41
N GLU A 158 -1.94 7.68 3.61
CA GLU A 158 -2.91 8.71 3.99
C GLU A 158 -4.31 8.14 4.23
N LEU A 159 -4.72 7.12 3.44
CA LEU A 159 -5.99 6.43 3.68
C LEU A 159 -5.91 5.55 4.94
N SER A 160 -4.75 4.94 5.22
CA SER A 160 -4.50 4.22 6.48
C SER A 160 -4.57 5.16 7.68
N LEU A 161 -4.01 6.39 7.56
CA LEU A 161 -4.12 7.42 8.58
C LEU A 161 -5.58 7.80 8.83
N MET A 162 -6.39 7.94 7.78
CA MET A 162 -7.84 8.18 7.92
C MET A 162 -8.53 7.04 8.64
N GLN A 163 -8.22 5.78 8.27
CA GLN A 163 -8.81 4.60 8.92
C GLN A 163 -8.46 4.55 10.42
N GLU A 164 -7.23 4.83 10.78
CA GLU A 164 -6.78 4.91 12.17
C GLU A 164 -7.53 6.03 12.92
N TYR A 165 -7.68 7.20 12.30
CA TYR A 165 -8.36 8.35 12.89
C TYR A 165 -9.85 8.09 13.15
N VAL A 166 -10.56 7.44 12.21
CA VAL A 166 -12.00 7.16 12.37
C VAL A 166 -12.25 5.91 13.22
N GLY A 167 -11.27 5.01 13.34
CA GLY A 167 -11.38 3.75 14.05
C GLY A 167 -12.24 2.72 13.33
N GLU A 168 -12.76 1.74 14.09
CA GLU A 168 -13.67 0.73 13.57
C GLU A 168 -14.93 1.35 12.99
N ASN A 169 -15.36 0.86 11.82
CA ASN A 169 -16.55 1.32 11.12
C ASN A 169 -17.21 0.15 10.36
N GLU A 170 -18.35 0.41 9.73
CA GLU A 170 -19.15 -0.61 9.04
C GLU A 170 -18.59 -1.05 7.67
N TYR A 171 -17.59 -0.34 7.12
CA TYR A 171 -17.05 -0.63 5.80
C TYR A 171 -16.03 -1.77 5.85
N PRO A 172 -16.05 -2.68 4.85
CA PRO A 172 -15.20 -3.87 4.82
C PRO A 172 -13.77 -3.57 4.37
N VAL A 173 -13.07 -2.75 5.15
CA VAL A 173 -11.73 -2.23 4.83
C VAL A 173 -10.64 -3.27 5.12
N ILE A 174 -9.68 -3.37 4.20
CA ILE A 174 -8.37 -4.03 4.36
C ILE A 174 -7.30 -2.94 4.30
N ASP A 175 -6.73 -2.60 5.45
CA ASP A 175 -5.66 -1.62 5.54
C ASP A 175 -4.31 -2.28 5.31
N ALA A 176 -3.72 -2.03 4.14
CA ALA A 176 -2.47 -2.64 3.73
C ALA A 176 -1.29 -2.28 4.65
N GLN A 177 -1.27 -1.07 5.22
CA GLN A 177 -0.22 -0.64 6.13
C GLN A 177 -0.31 -1.37 7.47
N SER A 178 -1.49 -1.50 8.06
CA SER A 178 -1.71 -2.24 9.30
C SER A 178 -1.34 -3.72 9.13
N ILE A 179 -1.75 -4.34 8.01
CA ILE A 179 -1.38 -5.72 7.70
C ILE A 179 0.15 -5.87 7.57
N LEU A 180 0.82 -4.94 6.90
CA LEU A 180 2.28 -4.96 6.81
C LEU A 180 2.94 -4.87 8.18
N ALA A 181 2.43 -4.04 9.08
CA ALA A 181 2.92 -3.92 10.46
C ALA A 181 2.76 -5.24 11.22
N ASP A 182 1.59 -5.89 11.14
CA ASP A 182 1.31 -7.18 11.77
C ASP A 182 2.23 -8.28 11.24
N GLN A 183 2.42 -8.36 9.91
CA GLN A 183 3.32 -9.31 9.28
C GLN A 183 4.79 -9.06 9.67
N THR A 184 5.18 -7.80 9.83
CA THR A 184 6.50 -7.40 10.31
C THR A 184 6.75 -7.93 11.72
N ILE A 185 5.79 -7.74 12.63
CA ILE A 185 5.86 -8.23 14.01
C ILE A 185 5.90 -9.76 14.04
N ALA A 186 5.02 -10.42 13.29
CA ALA A 186 4.95 -11.89 13.25
C ALA A 186 6.29 -12.49 12.78
N ARG A 187 6.89 -11.96 11.70
CA ARG A 187 8.19 -12.42 11.19
C ARG A 187 9.33 -12.14 12.16
N ALA A 188 9.34 -10.97 12.80
CA ALA A 188 10.36 -10.63 13.81
C ALA A 188 10.32 -11.59 15.01
N LEU A 189 9.13 -11.95 15.48
CA LEU A 189 8.96 -12.93 16.56
C LEU A 189 9.40 -14.34 16.17
N GLN A 190 9.10 -14.79 14.94
CA GLN A 190 9.55 -16.08 14.41
C GLN A 190 11.10 -16.16 14.35
N HIS A 191 11.76 -15.12 13.83
CA HIS A 191 13.22 -15.06 13.80
C HIS A 191 13.85 -15.11 15.20
N ARG A 192 13.27 -14.37 16.16
CA ARG A 192 13.71 -14.39 17.54
C ARG A 192 13.61 -15.79 18.18
N GLN A 193 12.49 -16.48 17.96
CA GLN A 193 12.30 -17.84 18.48
C GLN A 193 13.28 -18.83 17.88
N ALA A 194 13.54 -18.78 16.57
CA ALA A 194 14.52 -19.62 15.90
C ALA A 194 15.93 -19.42 16.47
N THR A 195 16.32 -18.18 16.76
CA THR A 195 17.66 -17.85 17.33
C THR A 195 17.82 -18.34 18.79
N ILE A 196 16.74 -18.41 19.57
CA ILE A 196 16.79 -18.90 20.96
C ILE A 196 16.85 -20.44 21.03
N SER A 197 16.34 -21.11 19.97
CA SER A 197 16.26 -22.57 19.90
C SER A 197 17.48 -23.24 19.22
N SER A 198 18.40 -22.43 18.67
CA SER A 198 19.68 -22.84 18.07
C SER A 198 20.83 -22.63 19.03
#